data_d50096217d64cae9e3c72dedbfc79a55
#
_entry.id   d50096217d64cae9e3c72dedbfc79a55
#
_cell.length_a   1.000
_cell.length_b   1.000
_cell.length_c   1.000
_cell.angle_alpha   90.00
_cell.angle_beta   90.00
_cell.angle_gamma   90.00
#
_symmetry.space_group_name_H-M   'P 1'
#
loop_
_entity.id
_entity.type
_entity.pdbx_description
1 polymer ?
#
loop_
_entity_poly.entity_id
_entity_poly.type
_entity_poly.pdbx_seq_one_letter_code
_entity_poly.pdbx_strand_id
1 'polypeptide(L)'
;MNQNEWPDRFRTVFAEGVKRYRTRSRVASDFFTAEETDFLNGIGCSPQELFDFVEDYSNGGDPSFVTVLLVTAVRREYLISEQQGVASPNQRTMDDFPAKTAELDGIAWLPRMIAKARAKLRGELPTEMMFGCGGDRPFSRRNKFQLADFLRVVWQAGDDDEKIIQFVKSSA
;
A
#
# COMPACT_ATOMS: atom_id res chain seq x y z
N MET A 1 10.81 -7.32 -18.47
CA MET A 1 11.60 -6.59 -17.43
C MET A 1 12.31 -7.62 -16.57
N ASN A 2 13.62 -7.48 -16.41
CA ASN A 2 14.41 -8.35 -15.53
C ASN A 2 13.89 -8.19 -14.10
N GLN A 3 13.60 -9.30 -13.43
CA GLN A 3 12.98 -9.28 -12.07
C GLN A 3 13.83 -8.53 -11.04
N ASN A 4 15.12 -8.37 -11.30
CA ASN A 4 16.06 -7.72 -10.38
C ASN A 4 16.19 -6.20 -10.58
N GLU A 5 15.63 -5.63 -11.64
CA GLU A 5 15.81 -4.20 -11.99
C GLU A 5 14.64 -3.30 -11.55
N TRP A 6 13.49 -3.89 -11.18
CA TRP A 6 12.31 -3.11 -10.82
C TRP A 6 12.50 -2.20 -9.59
N PRO A 7 13.28 -2.57 -8.54
CA PRO A 7 13.43 -1.71 -7.37
C PRO A 7 14.19 -0.42 -7.69
N ASP A 8 15.21 -0.48 -8.56
CA ASP A 8 15.98 0.69 -8.96
C ASP A 8 15.15 1.60 -9.86
N ARG A 9 14.38 1.02 -10.79
CA ARG A 9 13.43 1.79 -11.60
C ARG A 9 12.35 2.43 -10.74
N PHE A 10 11.80 1.71 -9.76
CA PHE A 10 10.81 2.25 -8.83
C PHE A 10 11.39 3.40 -8.01
N ARG A 11 12.62 3.28 -7.54
CA ARG A 11 13.35 4.37 -6.87
C ARG A 11 13.45 5.61 -7.74
N THR A 12 13.78 5.43 -9.01
CA THR A 12 13.89 6.53 -9.98
C THR A 12 12.54 7.21 -10.18
N VAL A 13 11.47 6.45 -10.41
CA VAL A 13 10.11 6.99 -10.60
C VAL A 13 9.63 7.74 -9.34
N PHE A 14 9.87 7.19 -8.15
CA PHE A 14 9.55 7.86 -6.89
C PHE A 14 10.32 9.19 -6.74
N ALA A 15 11.63 9.18 -6.97
CA ALA A 15 12.47 10.38 -6.83
C ALA A 15 12.08 11.48 -7.82
N GLU A 16 11.78 11.12 -9.08
CA GLU A 16 11.27 12.07 -10.07
C GLU A 16 9.86 12.57 -9.68
N GLY A 17 9.01 11.71 -9.13
CA GLY A 17 7.74 12.11 -8.56
C GLY A 17 7.88 13.18 -7.47
N VAL A 18 8.80 12.99 -6.52
CA VAL A 18 9.09 13.98 -5.47
C VAL A 18 9.54 15.31 -6.05
N LYS A 19 10.39 15.31 -7.08
CA LYS A 19 10.81 16.54 -7.76
C LYS A 19 9.62 17.25 -8.45
N ARG A 20 8.79 16.48 -9.17
CA ARG A 20 7.58 17.00 -9.84
C ARG A 20 6.61 17.61 -8.85
N TYR A 21 6.33 16.94 -7.74
CA TYR A 21 5.43 17.42 -6.70
C TYR A 21 5.87 18.77 -6.11
N ARG A 22 7.17 19.01 -6.01
CA ARG A 22 7.72 20.27 -5.49
C ARG A 22 7.71 21.41 -6.50
N THR A 23 7.69 21.12 -7.80
CA THR A 23 7.93 22.11 -8.86
C THR A 23 6.77 22.31 -9.82
N ARG A 24 5.76 21.44 -9.85
CA ARG A 24 4.69 21.42 -10.87
C ARG A 24 3.29 21.29 -10.26
N SER A 25 2.29 21.17 -11.16
CA SER A 25 0.92 20.86 -10.79
C SER A 25 0.84 19.58 -9.94
N ARG A 26 0.00 19.60 -8.93
CA ARG A 26 -0.25 18.51 -7.98
C ARG A 26 -1.53 17.75 -8.35
N VAL A 27 -1.66 17.40 -9.62
CA VAL A 27 -2.82 16.67 -10.15
C VAL A 27 -2.36 15.26 -10.53
N ALA A 28 -2.96 14.26 -9.89
CA ALA A 28 -2.56 12.86 -10.03
C ALA A 28 -2.74 12.30 -11.45
N SER A 29 -3.75 12.76 -12.20
CA SER A 29 -4.08 12.24 -13.53
C SER A 29 -2.96 12.40 -14.57
N ASP A 30 -2.16 13.48 -14.46
CA ASP A 30 -1.11 13.82 -15.43
C ASP A 30 0.28 13.80 -14.81
N PHE A 31 0.41 13.15 -13.65
CA PHE A 31 1.62 13.22 -12.84
C PHE A 31 2.72 12.32 -13.36
N PHE A 32 2.37 11.13 -13.83
CA PHE A 32 3.30 10.15 -14.39
C PHE A 32 3.18 10.07 -15.91
N THR A 33 4.29 9.80 -16.59
CA THR A 33 4.29 9.52 -18.02
C THR A 33 3.59 8.19 -18.33
N ALA A 34 3.20 7.96 -19.58
CA ALA A 34 2.62 6.69 -20.00
C ALA A 34 3.56 5.51 -19.67
N GLU A 35 4.85 5.65 -19.92
CA GLU A 35 5.83 4.61 -19.63
C GLU A 35 5.99 4.33 -18.11
N GLU A 36 5.93 5.37 -17.27
CA GLU A 36 5.94 5.22 -15.82
C GLU A 36 4.64 4.56 -15.33
N THR A 37 3.50 4.94 -15.90
CA THR A 37 2.19 4.35 -15.60
C THR A 37 2.16 2.86 -15.93
N ASP A 38 2.62 2.45 -17.11
CA ASP A 38 2.71 1.06 -17.52
C ASP A 38 3.64 0.26 -16.59
N PHE A 39 4.77 0.85 -16.23
CA PHE A 39 5.70 0.25 -15.27
C PHE A 39 5.05 0.04 -13.91
N LEU A 40 4.39 1.06 -13.35
CA LEU A 40 3.74 1.01 -12.05
C LEU A 40 2.64 -0.06 -12.02
N ASN A 41 1.77 -0.07 -13.03
CA ASN A 41 0.73 -1.08 -13.17
C ASN A 41 1.33 -2.50 -13.25
N GLY A 42 2.43 -2.67 -13.98
CA GLY A 42 3.14 -3.95 -14.11
C GLY A 42 3.76 -4.49 -12.82
N ILE A 43 3.97 -3.64 -11.81
CA ILE A 43 4.42 -4.04 -10.46
C ILE A 43 3.30 -4.01 -9.42
N GLY A 44 2.04 -3.78 -9.84
CA GLY A 44 0.89 -3.76 -8.94
C GLY A 44 0.76 -2.52 -8.06
N CYS A 45 1.44 -1.43 -8.40
CA CYS A 45 1.30 -0.12 -7.78
C CYS A 45 0.52 0.79 -8.73
N SER A 46 -0.64 1.30 -8.33
CA SER A 46 -1.35 2.24 -9.18
C SER A 46 -0.64 3.61 -9.21
N PRO A 47 -0.78 4.40 -10.30
CA PRO A 47 -0.26 5.77 -10.35
C PRO A 47 -0.79 6.64 -9.21
N GLN A 48 -2.08 6.51 -8.87
CA GLN A 48 -2.68 7.25 -7.76
C GLN A 48 -2.00 6.89 -6.44
N GLU A 49 -1.79 5.62 -6.17
CA GLU A 49 -1.13 5.17 -4.95
C GLU A 49 0.29 5.73 -4.80
N LEU A 50 1.08 5.71 -5.89
CA LEU A 50 2.42 6.29 -5.84
C LEU A 50 2.37 7.80 -5.68
N PHE A 51 1.40 8.47 -6.29
CA PHE A 51 1.17 9.90 -6.10
C PHE A 51 0.91 10.23 -4.62
N ASP A 52 0.02 9.48 -3.95
CA ASP A 52 -0.31 9.68 -2.54
C ASP A 52 0.94 9.50 -1.64
N PHE A 53 1.77 8.49 -1.92
CA PHE A 53 3.04 8.31 -1.21
C PHE A 53 4.03 9.46 -1.44
N VAL A 54 4.12 9.94 -2.68
CA VAL A 54 4.98 11.08 -3.03
C VAL A 54 4.50 12.36 -2.34
N GLU A 55 3.18 12.58 -2.30
CA GLU A 55 2.56 13.71 -1.62
C GLU A 55 2.87 13.69 -0.11
N ASP A 56 2.56 12.59 0.56
CA ASP A 56 2.80 12.41 1.98
C ASP A 56 4.30 12.57 2.33
N TYR A 57 5.19 11.94 1.56
CA TYR A 57 6.63 12.08 1.72
C TYR A 57 7.11 13.53 1.52
N SER A 58 6.60 14.21 0.49
CA SER A 58 7.02 15.58 0.17
C SER A 58 6.57 16.59 1.22
N ASN A 59 5.43 16.35 1.87
CA ASN A 59 4.85 17.22 2.88
C ASN A 59 5.37 16.94 4.30
N GLY A 60 5.72 15.70 4.63
CA GLY A 60 6.08 15.30 5.99
C GLY A 60 7.27 14.34 6.14
N GLY A 61 7.85 13.87 5.02
CA GLY A 61 8.94 12.87 5.05
C GLY A 61 8.48 11.46 5.45
N ASP A 62 7.19 11.21 5.61
CA ASP A 62 6.61 9.95 6.05
C ASP A 62 5.43 9.56 5.11
N PRO A 63 5.41 8.33 4.56
CA PRO A 63 6.34 7.23 4.80
C PRO A 63 7.68 7.40 4.07
N SER A 64 8.73 6.78 4.62
CA SER A 64 10.04 6.74 3.96
C SER A 64 9.97 5.97 2.63
N PHE A 65 10.86 6.26 1.68
CA PHE A 65 10.97 5.47 0.44
C PHE A 65 11.13 3.96 0.72
N VAL A 66 11.86 3.58 1.77
CA VAL A 66 12.04 2.17 2.14
C VAL A 66 10.69 1.53 2.50
N THR A 67 9.85 2.22 3.26
CA THR A 67 8.50 1.74 3.58
C THR A 67 7.66 1.56 2.32
N VAL A 68 7.68 2.54 1.42
CA VAL A 68 6.95 2.48 0.14
C VAL A 68 7.42 1.31 -0.70
N LEU A 69 8.74 1.13 -0.83
CA LEU A 69 9.35 0.03 -1.58
C LEU A 69 8.94 -1.34 -1.01
N LEU A 70 9.03 -1.52 0.31
CA LEU A 70 8.69 -2.81 0.95
C LEU A 70 7.19 -3.14 0.82
N VAL A 71 6.30 -2.17 0.98
CA VAL A 71 4.85 -2.35 0.75
C VAL A 71 4.58 -2.74 -0.70
N THR A 72 5.20 -2.04 -1.65
CA THR A 72 5.07 -2.35 -3.08
C THR A 72 5.66 -3.71 -3.43
N ALA A 73 6.76 -4.13 -2.79
CA ALA A 73 7.36 -5.44 -3.00
C ALA A 73 6.39 -6.57 -2.62
N VAL A 74 5.73 -6.49 -1.46
CA VAL A 74 4.75 -7.50 -1.04
C VAL A 74 3.55 -7.54 -2.00
N ARG A 75 3.04 -6.37 -2.43
CA ARG A 75 1.95 -6.32 -3.41
C ARG A 75 2.36 -6.94 -4.76
N ARG A 76 3.59 -6.67 -5.22
CA ARG A 76 4.13 -7.25 -6.45
C ARG A 76 4.30 -8.75 -6.35
N GLU A 77 4.82 -9.25 -5.24
CA GLU A 77 4.92 -10.70 -4.99
C GLU A 77 3.56 -11.36 -5.08
N TYR A 78 2.53 -10.79 -4.43
CA TYR A 78 1.15 -11.26 -4.51
C TYR A 78 0.60 -11.25 -5.95
N LEU A 79 0.84 -10.16 -6.70
CA LEU A 79 0.42 -10.06 -8.10
C LEU A 79 1.00 -11.21 -8.96
N ILE A 80 2.26 -11.54 -8.72
CA ILE A 80 2.95 -12.58 -9.51
C ILE A 80 2.52 -13.98 -9.08
N SER A 81 2.53 -14.27 -7.77
CA SER A 81 2.32 -15.63 -7.25
C SER A 81 0.85 -16.03 -7.18
N GLU A 82 -0.02 -15.13 -6.75
CA GLU A 82 -1.44 -15.45 -6.55
C GLU A 82 -2.32 -15.04 -7.75
N GLN A 83 -1.95 -13.95 -8.42
CA GLN A 83 -2.74 -13.40 -9.52
C GLN A 83 -2.13 -13.67 -10.90
N GLN A 84 -0.98 -14.37 -10.97
CA GLN A 84 -0.29 -14.72 -12.22
C GLN A 84 -0.01 -13.49 -13.12
N GLY A 85 0.24 -12.34 -12.50
CA GLY A 85 0.48 -11.07 -13.18
C GLY A 85 -0.78 -10.36 -13.71
N VAL A 86 -1.97 -10.87 -13.43
CA VAL A 86 -3.24 -10.27 -13.89
C VAL A 86 -3.88 -9.50 -12.74
N ALA A 87 -4.10 -8.20 -12.94
CA ALA A 87 -4.77 -7.36 -11.95
C ALA A 87 -6.22 -7.83 -11.72
N SER A 88 -6.70 -7.72 -10.47
CA SER A 88 -8.11 -7.99 -10.16
C SER A 88 -9.02 -7.03 -10.95
N PRO A 89 -10.09 -7.53 -11.57
CA PRO A 89 -11.09 -6.67 -12.20
C PRO A 89 -12.03 -6.00 -11.18
N ASN A 90 -11.98 -6.43 -9.92
CA ASN A 90 -12.85 -5.90 -8.87
C ASN A 90 -12.27 -4.61 -8.30
N GLN A 91 -13.15 -3.67 -8.02
CA GLN A 91 -12.83 -2.44 -7.30
C GLN A 91 -13.82 -2.27 -6.16
N ARG A 92 -13.30 -2.08 -4.95
CA ARG A 92 -14.13 -1.82 -3.78
C ARG A 92 -14.50 -0.35 -3.70
N THR A 93 -15.56 -0.08 -2.95
CA THR A 93 -16.00 1.28 -2.60
C THR A 93 -15.62 1.60 -1.16
N MET A 94 -15.72 2.86 -0.77
CA MET A 94 -15.43 3.28 0.61
C MET A 94 -16.34 2.60 1.65
N ASP A 95 -17.57 2.23 1.26
CA ASP A 95 -18.56 1.60 2.12
C ASP A 95 -18.25 0.12 2.42
N ASP A 96 -17.35 -0.49 1.64
CA ASP A 96 -16.90 -1.87 1.85
C ASP A 96 -15.89 -2.00 3.02
N PHE A 97 -15.50 -0.89 3.63
CA PHE A 97 -14.49 -0.88 4.69
C PHE A 97 -15.09 -0.55 6.06
N PRO A 98 -14.68 -1.27 7.11
CA PRO A 98 -15.12 -0.98 8.48
C PRO A 98 -14.91 0.48 8.88
N ALA A 99 -15.77 0.99 9.74
CA ALA A 99 -15.65 2.33 10.28
C ALA A 99 -14.30 2.54 10.97
N LYS A 100 -13.82 3.79 11.03
CA LYS A 100 -12.56 4.13 11.70
C LYS A 100 -12.56 3.80 13.20
N THR A 101 -13.73 3.74 13.81
CA THR A 101 -13.96 3.40 15.21
C THR A 101 -14.21 1.92 15.46
N ALA A 102 -14.28 1.09 14.40
CA ALA A 102 -14.50 -0.34 14.56
C ALA A 102 -13.32 -1.00 15.29
N GLU A 103 -13.65 -1.98 16.13
CA GLU A 103 -12.69 -2.74 16.94
C GLU A 103 -12.82 -4.23 16.66
N LEU A 104 -11.71 -4.94 16.74
CA LEU A 104 -11.64 -6.38 16.72
C LEU A 104 -10.78 -6.82 17.90
N ASP A 105 -11.34 -7.65 18.79
CA ASP A 105 -10.69 -8.13 20.01
C ASP A 105 -10.10 -6.97 20.87
N GLY A 106 -10.87 -5.87 20.98
CA GLY A 106 -10.50 -4.66 21.72
C GLY A 106 -9.42 -3.78 21.04
N ILE A 107 -9.02 -4.12 19.81
CA ILE A 107 -8.03 -3.35 19.05
C ILE A 107 -8.74 -2.45 18.04
N ALA A 108 -8.83 -1.17 18.36
CA ALA A 108 -9.41 -0.16 17.49
C ALA A 108 -8.57 -0.01 16.20
N TRP A 109 -9.22 0.30 15.07
CA TRP A 109 -8.62 0.42 13.74
C TRP A 109 -8.25 -0.92 13.06
N LEU A 110 -8.10 -2.03 13.82
CA LEU A 110 -7.66 -3.31 13.28
C LEU A 110 -8.58 -3.87 12.18
N PRO A 111 -9.93 -3.88 12.33
CA PRO A 111 -10.81 -4.39 11.26
C PRO A 111 -10.61 -3.64 9.94
N ARG A 112 -10.47 -2.32 10.02
CA ARG A 112 -10.24 -1.48 8.85
C ARG A 112 -8.87 -1.75 8.23
N MET A 113 -7.85 -1.93 9.06
CA MET A 113 -6.49 -2.23 8.61
C MET A 113 -6.42 -3.58 7.89
N ILE A 114 -7.11 -4.62 8.40
CA ILE A 114 -7.22 -5.94 7.77
C ILE A 114 -7.93 -5.83 6.40
N ALA A 115 -9.07 -5.17 6.35
CA ALA A 115 -9.82 -4.99 5.10
C ALA A 115 -9.01 -4.23 4.05
N LYS A 116 -8.30 -3.17 4.45
CA LYS A 116 -7.38 -2.42 3.58
C LYS A 116 -6.21 -3.27 3.09
N ALA A 117 -5.61 -4.07 3.96
CA ALA A 117 -4.50 -4.95 3.60
C ALA A 117 -4.93 -6.02 2.59
N ARG A 118 -6.08 -6.66 2.78
CA ARG A 118 -6.65 -7.61 1.82
C ARG A 118 -6.94 -6.97 0.47
N ALA A 119 -7.56 -5.79 0.46
CA ALA A 119 -7.82 -5.04 -0.76
C ALA A 119 -6.52 -4.57 -1.44
N LYS A 120 -5.51 -4.13 -0.66
CA LYS A 120 -4.19 -3.76 -1.16
C LYS A 120 -3.50 -4.94 -1.85
N LEU A 121 -3.48 -6.12 -1.22
CA LEU A 121 -2.89 -7.34 -1.78
C LEU A 121 -3.52 -7.72 -3.13
N ARG A 122 -4.83 -7.53 -3.27
CA ARG A 122 -5.56 -7.85 -4.51
C ARG A 122 -5.52 -6.73 -5.56
N GLY A 123 -5.12 -5.50 -5.18
CA GLY A 123 -5.21 -4.34 -6.06
C GLY A 123 -6.63 -3.80 -6.21
N GLU A 124 -7.45 -3.90 -5.17
CA GLU A 124 -8.88 -3.57 -5.15
C GLU A 124 -9.21 -2.34 -4.29
N LEU A 125 -8.19 -1.62 -3.81
CA LEU A 125 -8.43 -0.39 -3.04
C LEU A 125 -9.12 0.66 -3.90
N PRO A 126 -10.15 1.35 -3.37
CA PRO A 126 -10.71 2.52 -4.05
C PRO A 126 -9.65 3.62 -4.19
N THR A 127 -9.81 4.44 -5.21
CA THR A 127 -8.85 5.51 -5.55
C THR A 127 -8.63 6.47 -4.38
N GLU A 128 -9.65 6.70 -3.56
CA GLU A 128 -9.63 7.60 -2.41
C GLU A 128 -9.03 6.96 -1.15
N MET A 129 -8.58 5.72 -1.24
CA MET A 129 -8.06 4.97 -0.09
C MET A 129 -6.64 4.46 -0.31
N MET A 130 -5.76 4.87 0.56
CA MET A 130 -4.35 4.46 0.59
C MET A 130 -4.09 3.47 1.73
N PHE A 131 -3.41 2.36 1.47
CA PHE A 131 -2.79 1.54 2.52
C PHE A 131 -1.48 2.17 2.96
N GLY A 132 -1.32 2.38 4.26
CA GLY A 132 -0.18 3.12 4.81
C GLY A 132 -0.44 4.63 4.90
N CYS A 133 -1.70 5.06 4.95
CA CYS A 133 -2.08 6.45 5.12
C CYS A 133 -1.76 7.00 6.54
N GLY A 134 -2.06 8.27 6.74
CA GLY A 134 -1.88 8.97 8.03
C GLY A 134 -2.59 8.34 9.24
N GLY A 135 -3.55 7.43 9.04
CA GLY A 135 -4.17 6.63 10.11
C GLY A 135 -3.45 5.29 10.33
N ASP A 136 -3.03 4.65 9.26
CA ASP A 136 -2.38 3.32 9.31
C ASP A 136 -0.97 3.39 9.92
N ARG A 137 -0.21 4.43 9.59
CA ARG A 137 1.16 4.61 10.10
C ARG A 137 1.23 4.77 11.62
N PRO A 138 0.41 5.63 12.28
CA PRO A 138 0.35 5.67 13.74
C PRO A 138 -0.10 4.36 14.36
N PHE A 139 -1.04 3.65 13.73
CA PHE A 139 -1.48 2.33 14.20
C PHE A 139 -0.32 1.32 14.17
N SER A 140 0.41 1.22 13.07
CA SER A 140 1.57 0.31 12.95
C SER A 140 2.69 0.66 13.94
N ARG A 141 3.00 1.95 14.12
CA ARG A 141 4.01 2.39 15.08
C ARG A 141 3.63 2.07 16.52
N ARG A 142 2.37 2.32 16.91
CA ARG A 142 1.87 2.01 18.26
C ARG A 142 1.95 0.54 18.59
N ASN A 143 1.67 -0.31 17.60
CA ASN A 143 1.74 -1.77 17.75
C ASN A 143 3.08 -2.37 17.29
N LYS A 144 4.12 -1.56 17.08
CA LYS A 144 5.52 -1.93 16.82
C LYS A 144 5.76 -2.88 15.64
N PHE A 145 4.97 -2.80 14.58
CA PHE A 145 5.19 -3.58 13.36
C PHE A 145 5.39 -2.70 12.12
N GLN A 146 6.02 -3.26 11.08
CA GLN A 146 6.15 -2.63 9.77
C GLN A 146 4.92 -2.91 8.92
N LEU A 147 4.50 -1.92 8.11
CA LEU A 147 3.35 -2.09 7.19
C LEU A 147 3.50 -3.28 6.24
N ALA A 148 4.71 -3.51 5.74
CA ALA A 148 5.01 -4.64 4.85
C ALA A 148 4.88 -5.99 5.56
N ASP A 149 5.29 -6.08 6.84
CA ASP A 149 5.16 -7.31 7.62
C ASP A 149 3.68 -7.61 7.91
N PHE A 150 2.88 -6.58 8.22
CA PHE A 150 1.44 -6.74 8.37
C PHE A 150 0.79 -7.27 7.07
N LEU A 151 1.17 -6.74 5.90
CA LEU A 151 0.69 -7.27 4.61
C LEU A 151 1.05 -8.76 4.43
N ARG A 152 2.27 -9.17 4.77
CA ARG A 152 2.70 -10.57 4.68
C ARG A 152 1.89 -11.47 5.61
N VAL A 153 1.66 -11.02 6.84
CA VAL A 153 0.84 -11.76 7.81
C VAL A 153 -0.60 -11.90 7.31
N VAL A 154 -1.21 -10.83 6.79
CA VAL A 154 -2.56 -10.89 6.22
C VAL A 154 -2.62 -11.83 5.01
N TRP A 155 -1.59 -11.81 4.15
CA TRP A 155 -1.50 -12.74 3.03
C TRP A 155 -1.45 -14.20 3.51
N GLN A 156 -0.56 -14.51 4.45
CA GLN A 156 -0.38 -15.86 5.00
C GLN A 156 -1.60 -16.35 5.79
N ALA A 157 -2.29 -15.44 6.48
CA ALA A 157 -3.48 -15.75 7.26
C ALA A 157 -4.71 -16.02 6.39
N GLY A 158 -4.78 -15.45 5.17
CA GLY A 158 -5.98 -15.54 4.34
C GLY A 158 -7.19 -14.92 5.03
N ASP A 159 -8.19 -15.75 5.35
CA ASP A 159 -9.42 -15.34 6.04
C ASP A 159 -9.37 -15.57 7.57
N ASP A 160 -8.24 -16.07 8.09
CA ASP A 160 -8.06 -16.35 9.51
C ASP A 160 -7.63 -15.08 10.28
N ASP A 161 -8.61 -14.30 10.73
CA ASP A 161 -8.35 -13.06 11.48
C ASP A 161 -7.65 -13.32 12.84
N GLU A 162 -7.80 -14.51 13.42
CA GLU A 162 -7.16 -14.83 14.70
C GLU A 162 -5.63 -14.79 14.61
N LYS A 163 -5.05 -15.29 13.50
CA LYS A 163 -3.60 -15.18 13.25
C LYS A 163 -3.13 -13.74 13.18
N ILE A 164 -3.94 -12.86 12.59
CA ILE A 164 -3.61 -11.44 12.47
C ILE A 164 -3.68 -10.76 13.84
N ILE A 165 -4.71 -11.08 14.64
CA ILE A 165 -4.84 -10.58 16.02
C ILE A 165 -3.64 -11.00 16.86
N GLN A 166 -3.25 -12.28 16.80
CA GLN A 166 -2.09 -12.79 17.54
C GLN A 166 -0.78 -12.09 17.12
N PHE A 167 -0.59 -11.85 15.83
CA PHE A 167 0.56 -11.08 15.36
C PHE A 167 0.59 -9.67 15.97
N VAL A 168 -0.53 -8.93 15.93
CA VAL A 168 -0.59 -7.58 16.47
C VAL A 168 -0.32 -7.56 17.97
N LYS A 169 -0.92 -8.48 18.73
CA LYS A 169 -0.72 -8.60 20.17
C LYS A 169 0.72 -8.98 20.57
N SER A 170 1.36 -9.84 19.77
CA SER A 170 2.74 -10.27 20.06
C SER A 170 3.78 -9.23 19.66
N SER A 171 3.44 -8.27 18.80
CA SER A 171 4.33 -7.18 18.39
C SER A 171 4.30 -6.00 19.35
N ALA A 172 3.19 -5.76 20.04
CA ALA A 172 2.97 -4.65 20.97
C ALA A 172 3.77 -4.80 22.30
#